data_5f8c809e77aa4f9b72f63b0b70e33dbb
#
_entry.id   5f8c809e77aa4f9b72f63b0b70e33dbb
#
_cell.length_a   1.000
_cell.length_b   1.000
_cell.length_c   1.000
_cell.angle_alpha   90.00
_cell.angle_beta   90.00
_cell.angle_gamma   90.00
#
_symmetry.space_group_name_H-M   'P 1'
#
loop_
_entity.id
_entity.type
_entity.pdbx_description
1 polymer ?
#
loop_
_entity_poly.entity_id
_entity_poly.type
_entity_poly.pdbx_seq_one_letter_code
_entity_poly.pdbx_strand_id
1 'polypeptide(L)'
;RKNVDALVELAIKDPRPFSYFDNTFPHVKIFSQAFANSKAFFYVNPLSICLSGVREWVPMWHLVSSVRLVEALEEYRKNGLPFFRYLRCKNFALQSFIPAMVWMVIHRKDSGFAYINPIKLLLANCLYPNFYLSSFIYIFRKLKLKFKKVNKYFSSCVRYLNLDIEKKYGELKKLKIELTKKKII
;
A
#
# COMPACT_ATOMS: atom_id res chain seq x y z
N ARG A 1 4.17 -27.84 -22.65
CA ARG A 1 3.60 -29.01 -21.96
C ARG A 1 4.27 -29.24 -20.60
N LYS A 2 5.60 -29.46 -20.53
CA LYS A 2 6.36 -29.69 -19.27
C LYS A 2 6.07 -28.65 -18.16
N ASN A 3 5.88 -27.38 -18.51
CA ASN A 3 5.59 -26.34 -17.51
C ASN A 3 4.16 -26.39 -17.00
N VAL A 4 3.22 -26.88 -17.80
CA VAL A 4 1.81 -27.03 -17.38
C VAL A 4 1.69 -28.19 -16.39
N ASP A 5 2.37 -29.31 -16.68
CA ASP A 5 2.37 -30.49 -15.80
C ASP A 5 2.99 -30.15 -14.43
N ALA A 6 4.09 -29.38 -14.39
CA ALA A 6 4.70 -28.91 -13.15
C ALA A 6 3.79 -27.95 -12.34
N LEU A 7 2.98 -27.14 -13.03
CA LEU A 7 2.01 -26.25 -12.37
C LEU A 7 0.85 -27.04 -11.77
N VAL A 8 0.39 -28.09 -12.44
CA VAL A 8 -0.65 -28.98 -11.93
C VAL A 8 -0.18 -29.72 -10.68
N GLU A 9 1.06 -30.25 -10.68
CA GLU A 9 1.65 -30.88 -9.48
C GLU A 9 1.78 -29.93 -8.29
N LEU A 10 2.19 -28.69 -8.53
CA LEU A 10 2.28 -27.66 -7.45
C LEU A 10 0.90 -27.30 -6.88
N ALA A 11 -0.12 -27.18 -7.74
CA ALA A 11 -1.48 -26.93 -7.31
C ALA A 11 -2.07 -28.07 -6.46
N ILE A 12 -1.67 -29.31 -6.76
CA ILE A 12 -2.07 -30.50 -5.97
C ILE A 12 -1.35 -30.51 -4.61
N LYS A 13 -0.06 -30.12 -4.55
CA LYS A 13 0.74 -30.11 -3.30
C LYS A 13 0.30 -29.05 -2.31
N ASP A 14 -0.08 -27.88 -2.75
CA ASP A 14 -0.57 -26.78 -1.91
C ASP A 14 -1.71 -26.03 -2.60
N PRO A 15 -2.97 -26.41 -2.31
CA PRO A 15 -4.14 -25.80 -2.93
C PRO A 15 -4.41 -24.37 -2.44
N ARG A 16 -3.67 -23.86 -1.44
CA ARG A 16 -3.90 -22.53 -0.90
C ARG A 16 -3.53 -21.46 -1.93
N PRO A 17 -4.47 -20.58 -2.30
CA PRO A 17 -4.23 -19.56 -3.29
C PRO A 17 -3.12 -18.61 -2.84
N PHE A 18 -2.28 -18.18 -3.76
CA PHE A 18 -1.17 -17.23 -3.55
C PHE A 18 -0.05 -17.67 -2.61
N SER A 19 -0.06 -18.94 -2.14
CA SER A 19 1.02 -19.48 -1.28
C SER A 19 2.38 -19.48 -1.99
N TYR A 20 2.38 -19.72 -3.29
CA TYR A 20 3.57 -19.71 -4.14
C TYR A 20 3.39 -18.81 -5.36
N PHE A 21 4.52 -18.44 -5.99
CA PHE A 21 4.54 -17.70 -7.23
C PHE A 21 3.73 -18.39 -8.34
N ASP A 22 3.91 -19.70 -8.51
CA ASP A 22 3.25 -20.49 -9.54
C ASP A 22 1.73 -20.54 -9.42
N ASN A 23 1.22 -20.54 -8.17
CA ASN A 23 -0.21 -20.43 -7.89
C ASN A 23 -0.77 -19.03 -8.09
N THR A 24 0.10 -18.00 -8.04
CA THR A 24 -0.31 -16.61 -8.21
C THR A 24 -0.32 -16.20 -9.68
N PHE A 25 0.74 -16.54 -10.39
CA PHE A 25 0.98 -16.11 -11.76
C PHE A 25 1.35 -17.29 -12.70
N PRO A 26 0.48 -18.31 -12.83
CA PRO A 26 0.78 -19.46 -13.69
C PRO A 26 1.07 -19.05 -15.15
N HIS A 27 0.37 -18.03 -15.64
CA HIS A 27 0.57 -17.52 -16.99
C HIS A 27 1.95 -16.87 -17.21
N VAL A 28 2.61 -16.35 -16.17
CA VAL A 28 3.93 -15.71 -16.32
C VAL A 28 4.98 -16.70 -16.79
N LYS A 29 4.99 -17.93 -16.28
CA LYS A 29 5.90 -18.98 -16.75
C LYS A 29 5.69 -19.31 -18.23
N ILE A 30 4.43 -19.38 -18.65
CA ILE A 30 4.09 -19.66 -20.04
C ILE A 30 4.49 -18.48 -20.93
N PHE A 31 4.08 -17.27 -20.56
CA PHE A 31 4.28 -16.09 -21.39
C PHE A 31 5.74 -15.64 -21.46
N SER A 32 6.50 -15.79 -20.38
CA SER A 32 7.93 -15.43 -20.37
C SER A 32 8.77 -16.29 -21.32
N GLN A 33 8.33 -17.51 -21.59
CA GLN A 33 9.00 -18.43 -22.50
C GLN A 33 8.41 -18.39 -23.91
N ALA A 34 7.10 -18.53 -24.05
CA ALA A 34 6.42 -18.65 -25.33
C ALA A 34 6.46 -17.36 -26.16
N PHE A 35 6.45 -16.20 -25.50
CA PHE A 35 6.34 -14.90 -26.17
C PHE A 35 7.57 -14.00 -26.00
N ALA A 36 8.70 -14.53 -25.51
CA ALA A 36 9.92 -13.75 -25.27
C ALA A 36 10.41 -12.99 -26.52
N ASN A 37 10.26 -13.57 -27.70
CA ASN A 37 10.66 -13.00 -28.98
C ASN A 37 9.48 -12.52 -29.85
N SER A 38 8.28 -12.52 -29.31
CA SER A 38 7.07 -12.12 -30.05
C SER A 38 6.88 -10.61 -30.03
N LYS A 39 6.27 -10.09 -31.10
CA LYS A 39 5.79 -8.69 -31.11
C LYS A 39 4.58 -8.58 -30.17
N ALA A 40 4.58 -7.55 -29.32
CA ALA A 40 3.45 -7.23 -28.47
C ALA A 40 2.64 -6.07 -29.07
N PHE A 41 1.32 -6.18 -29.01
CA PHE A 41 0.41 -5.09 -29.34
C PHE A 41 -0.21 -4.54 -28.06
N PHE A 42 -0.10 -3.24 -27.86
CA PHE A 42 -0.72 -2.56 -26.74
C PHE A 42 -2.05 -1.94 -27.16
N TYR A 43 -3.14 -2.46 -26.60
CA TYR A 43 -4.48 -1.93 -26.84
C TYR A 43 -4.86 -0.93 -25.74
N VAL A 44 -5.13 0.30 -26.14
CA VAL A 44 -5.33 1.42 -25.19
C VAL A 44 -6.71 1.39 -24.53
N ASN A 45 -7.74 0.91 -25.24
CA ASN A 45 -9.08 0.86 -24.69
C ASN A 45 -9.24 -0.31 -23.70
N PRO A 46 -9.92 -0.11 -22.57
CA PRO A 46 -10.16 -1.18 -21.63
C PRO A 46 -11.04 -2.27 -22.24
N LEU A 47 -10.56 -3.51 -22.23
CA LEU A 47 -11.29 -4.69 -22.71
C LEU A 47 -12.14 -5.36 -21.62
N SER A 48 -11.87 -5.03 -20.36
CA SER A 48 -12.60 -5.58 -19.21
C SER A 48 -12.60 -4.62 -18.03
N ILE A 49 -13.63 -4.72 -17.20
CA ILE A 49 -13.76 -3.99 -15.94
C ILE A 49 -13.65 -4.98 -14.79
N CYS A 50 -12.74 -4.71 -13.85
CA CYS A 50 -12.61 -5.49 -12.64
C CYS A 50 -13.29 -4.79 -11.47
N LEU A 51 -14.31 -5.40 -10.88
CA LEU A 51 -14.97 -4.89 -9.67
C LEU A 51 -14.05 -5.11 -8.46
N SER A 52 -13.66 -4.02 -7.83
CA SER A 52 -12.86 -4.08 -6.61
C SER A 52 -13.72 -4.44 -5.38
N GLY A 53 -13.13 -5.19 -4.42
CA GLY A 53 -13.76 -5.50 -3.14
C GLY A 53 -14.72 -6.72 -3.14
N VAL A 54 -14.97 -7.32 -4.29
CA VAL A 54 -15.91 -8.48 -4.40
C VAL A 54 -15.20 -9.83 -4.23
N ARG A 55 -13.86 -9.86 -4.27
CA ARG A 55 -13.09 -11.11 -4.27
C ARG A 55 -12.56 -11.45 -2.88
N GLU A 56 -12.72 -12.68 -2.44
CA GLU A 56 -12.23 -13.20 -1.15
C GLU A 56 -10.72 -13.03 -0.94
N TRP A 57 -9.94 -12.98 -2.01
CA TRP A 57 -8.49 -12.82 -1.95
C TRP A 57 -8.00 -11.35 -1.81
N VAL A 58 -8.90 -10.38 -1.74
CA VAL A 58 -8.54 -8.96 -1.56
C VAL A 58 -7.58 -8.72 -0.38
N PRO A 59 -7.69 -9.40 0.76
CA PRO A 59 -6.74 -9.28 1.86
C PRO A 59 -5.30 -9.66 1.47
N MET A 60 -5.12 -10.53 0.47
CA MET A 60 -3.79 -10.94 -0.04
C MET A 60 -3.24 -10.03 -1.13
N TRP A 61 -3.95 -8.96 -1.50
CA TRP A 61 -3.53 -8.02 -2.56
C TRP A 61 -2.11 -7.49 -2.34
N HIS A 62 -1.74 -7.19 -1.10
CA HIS A 62 -0.42 -6.68 -0.76
C HIS A 62 0.68 -7.72 -1.00
N LEU A 63 0.43 -8.99 -0.76
CA LEU A 63 1.34 -10.08 -1.11
C LEU A 63 1.52 -10.16 -2.62
N VAL A 64 0.41 -10.16 -3.36
CA VAL A 64 0.41 -10.29 -4.83
C VAL A 64 1.10 -9.09 -5.49
N SER A 65 0.73 -7.87 -5.12
CA SER A 65 1.23 -6.64 -5.75
C SER A 65 2.66 -6.25 -5.36
N SER A 66 3.25 -6.87 -4.34
CA SER A 66 4.62 -6.59 -3.91
C SER A 66 5.54 -7.79 -4.11
N VAL A 67 5.38 -8.84 -3.33
CA VAL A 67 6.30 -9.98 -3.32
C VAL A 67 6.18 -10.80 -4.59
N ARG A 68 4.95 -11.22 -4.95
CA ARG A 68 4.73 -12.05 -6.14
C ARG A 68 5.04 -11.32 -7.44
N LEU A 69 4.81 -10.00 -7.48
CA LEU A 69 5.21 -9.18 -8.63
C LEU A 69 6.75 -9.16 -8.81
N VAL A 70 7.50 -9.06 -7.72
CA VAL A 70 8.97 -9.10 -7.79
C VAL A 70 9.45 -10.48 -8.26
N GLU A 71 8.86 -11.57 -7.76
CA GLU A 71 9.16 -12.94 -8.21
C GLU A 71 8.83 -13.13 -9.71
N ALA A 72 7.74 -12.52 -10.20
CA ALA A 72 7.41 -12.52 -11.63
C ALA A 72 8.49 -11.83 -12.47
N LEU A 73 9.02 -10.70 -12.02
CA LEU A 73 10.12 -10.01 -12.71
C LEU A 73 11.41 -10.83 -12.70
N GLU A 74 11.70 -11.57 -11.64
CA GLU A 74 12.84 -12.51 -11.59
C GLU A 74 12.66 -13.62 -12.64
N GLU A 75 11.45 -14.15 -12.81
CA GLU A 75 11.16 -15.15 -13.82
C GLU A 75 11.34 -14.60 -15.24
N TYR A 76 10.85 -13.41 -15.54
CA TYR A 76 11.13 -12.74 -16.81
C TYR A 76 12.62 -12.49 -17.02
N ARG A 77 13.37 -12.17 -15.96
CA ARG A 77 14.83 -12.00 -16.04
C ARG A 77 15.53 -13.30 -16.45
N LYS A 78 15.15 -14.42 -15.85
CA LYS A 78 15.68 -15.76 -16.20
C LYS A 78 15.40 -16.13 -17.66
N ASN A 79 14.27 -15.70 -18.19
CA ASN A 79 13.82 -15.98 -19.55
C ASN A 79 14.21 -14.90 -20.57
N GLY A 80 15.24 -14.08 -20.29
CA GLY A 80 15.85 -13.19 -21.27
C GLY A 80 15.48 -11.71 -21.19
N LEU A 81 14.73 -11.28 -20.16
CA LEU A 81 14.50 -9.84 -19.98
C LEU A 81 15.86 -9.12 -19.79
N PRO A 82 16.19 -8.10 -20.61
CA PRO A 82 17.45 -7.38 -20.52
C PRO A 82 17.69 -6.79 -19.14
N PHE A 83 18.93 -6.89 -18.64
CA PHE A 83 19.29 -6.54 -17.27
C PHE A 83 18.85 -5.12 -16.87
N PHE A 84 19.12 -4.11 -17.69
CA PHE A 84 18.73 -2.73 -17.38
C PHE A 84 17.21 -2.52 -17.34
N ARG A 85 16.46 -3.20 -18.22
CA ARG A 85 14.98 -3.17 -18.17
C ARG A 85 14.46 -3.85 -16.91
N TYR A 86 15.03 -5.00 -16.56
CA TYR A 86 14.70 -5.68 -15.30
C TYR A 86 14.96 -4.79 -14.08
N LEU A 87 16.13 -4.16 -13.97
CA LEU A 87 16.45 -3.24 -12.87
C LEU A 87 15.43 -2.10 -12.76
N ARG A 88 15.07 -1.51 -13.89
CA ARG A 88 14.08 -0.43 -13.94
C ARG A 88 12.69 -0.89 -13.48
N CYS A 89 12.22 -2.03 -14.00
CA CYS A 89 10.92 -2.60 -13.62
C CYS A 89 10.91 -3.01 -12.16
N LYS A 90 11.96 -3.66 -11.66
CA LYS A 90 12.07 -4.07 -10.26
C LYS A 90 12.10 -2.85 -9.33
N ASN A 91 12.90 -1.84 -9.65
CA ASN A 91 12.93 -0.60 -8.86
C ASN A 91 11.56 0.08 -8.82
N PHE A 92 10.82 0.09 -9.94
CA PHE A 92 9.44 0.59 -9.96
C PHE A 92 8.49 -0.25 -9.09
N ALA A 93 8.54 -1.59 -9.20
CA ALA A 93 7.70 -2.49 -8.40
C ALA A 93 7.94 -2.33 -6.89
N LEU A 94 9.14 -1.95 -6.47
CA LEU A 94 9.49 -1.73 -5.07
C LEU A 94 8.90 -0.44 -4.45
N GLN A 95 8.27 0.43 -5.23
CA GLN A 95 7.62 1.64 -4.70
C GLN A 95 6.52 1.35 -3.69
N SER A 96 5.82 0.24 -3.82
CA SER A 96 4.76 -0.19 -2.89
C SER A 96 5.21 -1.25 -1.89
N PHE A 97 6.47 -1.68 -1.95
CA PHE A 97 6.95 -2.85 -1.20
C PHE A 97 6.91 -2.64 0.32
N ILE A 98 7.50 -1.57 0.84
CA ILE A 98 7.52 -1.31 2.29
C ILE A 98 6.11 -1.05 2.86
N PRO A 99 5.26 -0.21 2.25
CA PRO A 99 3.87 -0.08 2.70
C PRO A 99 3.11 -1.41 2.73
N ALA A 100 3.31 -2.26 1.71
CA ALA A 100 2.70 -3.59 1.64
C ALA A 100 3.21 -4.52 2.75
N MET A 101 4.53 -4.54 3.00
CA MET A 101 5.13 -5.32 4.08
C MET A 101 4.60 -4.89 5.46
N VAL A 102 4.53 -3.58 5.72
CA VAL A 102 3.97 -3.05 6.98
C VAL A 102 2.52 -3.48 7.14
N TRP A 103 1.72 -3.39 6.07
CA TRP A 103 0.33 -3.83 6.10
C TRP A 103 0.21 -5.33 6.40
N MET A 104 1.01 -6.17 5.73
CA MET A 104 1.03 -7.63 5.97
C MET A 104 1.45 -8.00 7.39
N VAL A 105 2.39 -7.27 7.99
CA VAL A 105 2.78 -7.47 9.40
C VAL A 105 1.64 -7.14 10.36
N ILE A 106 0.86 -6.09 10.08
CA ILE A 106 -0.28 -5.70 10.92
C ILE A 106 -1.42 -6.71 10.78
N HIS A 107 -1.72 -7.19 9.56
CA HIS A 107 -2.85 -8.06 9.24
C HIS A 107 -2.40 -9.51 9.01
N ARG A 108 -1.58 -10.07 9.90
CA ARG A 108 -0.88 -11.36 9.72
C ARG A 108 -1.78 -12.52 9.28
N LYS A 109 -3.00 -12.62 9.82
CA LYS A 109 -3.90 -13.77 9.61
C LYS A 109 -4.35 -13.89 8.16
N ASP A 110 -4.74 -12.78 7.54
CA ASP A 110 -5.43 -12.79 6.24
C ASP A 110 -4.55 -12.29 5.09
N SER A 111 -3.35 -11.79 5.40
CA SER A 111 -2.48 -11.08 4.44
C SER A 111 -1.53 -11.97 3.65
N GLY A 112 -1.48 -13.27 3.94
CA GLY A 112 -0.48 -14.17 3.37
C GLY A 112 0.95 -13.97 3.92
N PHE A 113 1.11 -13.28 5.04
CA PHE A 113 2.43 -13.06 5.68
C PHE A 113 3.15 -14.36 6.00
N ALA A 114 2.41 -15.44 6.32
CA ALA A 114 2.97 -16.76 6.59
C ALA A 114 3.68 -17.40 5.39
N TYR A 115 3.40 -16.92 4.17
CA TYR A 115 4.00 -17.47 2.93
C TYR A 115 5.32 -16.79 2.52
N ILE A 116 5.83 -15.88 3.34
CA ILE A 116 7.02 -15.10 3.01
C ILE A 116 8.05 -15.15 4.14
N ASN A 117 9.32 -15.01 3.76
CA ASN A 117 10.39 -14.70 4.70
C ASN A 117 10.74 -13.21 4.59
N PRO A 118 10.27 -12.37 5.51
CA PRO A 118 10.44 -10.92 5.42
C PRO A 118 11.90 -10.49 5.43
N ILE A 119 12.75 -11.14 6.22
CA ILE A 119 14.17 -10.80 6.32
C ILE A 119 14.88 -11.07 4.99
N LYS A 120 14.65 -12.24 4.38
CA LYS A 120 15.22 -12.58 3.09
C LYS A 120 14.78 -11.58 2.01
N LEU A 121 13.51 -11.19 2.01
CA LEU A 121 12.96 -10.22 1.05
C LEU A 121 13.54 -8.82 1.25
N LEU A 122 13.70 -8.37 2.48
CA LEU A 122 14.31 -7.07 2.78
C LEU A 122 15.77 -7.04 2.28
N LEU A 123 16.56 -8.06 2.63
CA LEU A 123 17.96 -8.16 2.20
C LEU A 123 18.11 -8.23 0.66
N ALA A 124 17.25 -8.97 -0.03
CA ALA A 124 17.27 -9.09 -1.48
C ALA A 124 16.92 -7.79 -2.23
N ASN A 125 16.26 -6.86 -1.56
CA ASN A 125 15.77 -5.62 -2.19
C ASN A 125 16.39 -4.33 -1.62
N CYS A 126 17.26 -4.41 -0.61
CA CYS A 126 17.85 -3.24 0.05
C CYS A 126 18.78 -2.40 -0.84
N LEU A 127 19.26 -2.93 -1.97
CA LEU A 127 20.13 -2.18 -2.89
C LEU A 127 19.37 -1.28 -3.87
N TYR A 128 18.04 -1.33 -3.89
CA TYR A 128 17.24 -0.54 -4.83
C TYR A 128 16.83 0.81 -4.24
N PRO A 129 17.07 1.93 -4.97
CA PRO A 129 16.74 3.28 -4.46
C PRO A 129 15.28 3.48 -4.06
N ASN A 130 14.33 2.96 -4.85
CA ASN A 130 12.91 3.09 -4.55
C ASN A 130 12.46 2.34 -3.30
N PHE A 131 13.23 1.35 -2.85
CA PHE A 131 12.99 0.69 -1.57
C PHE A 131 13.06 1.71 -0.41
N TYR A 132 14.06 2.58 -0.39
CA TYR A 132 14.23 3.62 0.63
C TYR A 132 13.28 4.80 0.41
N LEU A 133 13.19 5.28 -0.83
CA LEU A 133 12.33 6.40 -1.18
C LEU A 133 10.87 6.12 -0.83
N SER A 134 10.36 4.94 -1.11
CA SER A 134 9.01 4.54 -0.75
C SER A 134 8.79 4.50 0.77
N SER A 135 9.80 4.07 1.52
CA SER A 135 9.78 4.07 2.99
C SER A 135 9.68 5.50 3.53
N PHE A 136 10.50 6.41 3.04
CA PHE A 136 10.45 7.83 3.43
C PHE A 136 9.10 8.46 3.10
N ILE A 137 8.62 8.30 1.87
CA ILE A 137 7.32 8.83 1.45
C ILE A 137 6.20 8.29 2.33
N TYR A 138 6.22 7.00 2.65
CA TYR A 138 5.23 6.37 3.51
C TYR A 138 5.25 6.97 4.93
N ILE A 139 6.43 7.10 5.52
CA ILE A 139 6.62 7.70 6.86
C ILE A 139 6.14 9.16 6.87
N PHE A 140 6.56 9.96 5.89
CA PHE A 140 6.14 11.36 5.77
C PHE A 140 4.63 11.52 5.62
N ARG A 141 3.99 10.67 4.79
CA ARG A 141 2.52 10.68 4.66
C ARG A 141 1.83 10.35 5.99
N LYS A 142 2.33 9.36 6.73
CA LYS A 142 1.77 9.00 8.05
C LYS A 142 1.98 10.11 9.08
N LEU A 143 3.15 10.74 9.11
CA LEU A 143 3.42 11.89 9.96
C LEU A 143 2.52 13.07 9.60
N LYS A 144 2.42 13.43 8.32
CA LYS A 144 1.54 14.52 7.85
C LYS A 144 0.08 14.30 8.26
N LEU A 145 -0.42 13.06 8.18
CA LEU A 145 -1.77 12.72 8.63
C LEU A 145 -1.94 12.88 10.15
N LYS A 146 -0.92 12.48 10.94
CA LYS A 146 -0.92 12.72 12.40
C LYS A 146 -0.93 14.21 12.71
N PHE A 147 -0.05 15.00 12.07
CA PHE A 147 -0.01 16.45 12.26
C PHE A 147 -1.32 17.14 11.87
N LYS A 148 -1.94 16.74 10.76
CA LYS A 148 -3.23 17.25 10.34
C LYS A 148 -4.33 16.96 11.37
N LYS A 149 -4.31 15.77 11.98
CA LYS A 149 -5.22 15.38 13.05
C LYS A 149 -5.00 16.23 14.32
N VAL A 150 -3.73 16.39 14.73
CA VAL A 150 -3.36 17.24 15.88
C VAL A 150 -3.77 18.69 15.66
N ASN A 151 -3.50 19.28 14.50
CA ASN A 151 -3.93 20.64 14.17
C ASN A 151 -5.46 20.80 14.18
N LYS A 152 -6.20 19.79 13.73
CA LYS A 152 -7.66 19.82 13.79
C LYS A 152 -8.17 19.83 15.24
N TYR A 153 -7.57 19.01 16.11
CA TYR A 153 -7.90 19.04 17.56
C TYR A 153 -7.52 20.36 18.21
N PHE A 154 -6.32 20.86 17.92
CA PHE A 154 -5.85 22.14 18.45
C PHE A 154 -6.75 23.31 18.01
N SER A 155 -7.11 23.39 16.75
CA SER A 155 -8.03 24.41 16.23
C SER A 155 -9.43 24.32 16.86
N SER A 156 -9.89 23.11 17.16
CA SER A 156 -11.17 22.91 17.85
C SER A 156 -11.09 23.36 19.30
N CYS A 157 -10.01 23.06 20.01
CA CYS A 157 -9.77 23.53 21.37
C CYS A 157 -9.66 25.05 21.45
N VAL A 158 -8.93 25.68 20.53
CA VAL A 158 -8.79 27.15 20.48
C VAL A 158 -10.15 27.81 20.21
N ARG A 159 -10.96 27.25 19.31
CA ARG A 159 -12.31 27.75 19.05
C ARG A 159 -13.20 27.65 20.27
N TYR A 160 -13.11 26.54 21.00
CA TYR A 160 -13.89 26.34 22.24
C TYR A 160 -13.50 27.34 23.33
N LEU A 161 -12.21 27.60 23.54
CA LEU A 161 -11.67 28.58 24.45
C LEU A 161 -12.11 30.01 24.09
N ASN A 162 -12.08 30.36 22.81
CA ASN A 162 -12.54 31.69 22.36
C ASN A 162 -14.02 31.91 22.62
N LEU A 163 -14.87 30.91 22.38
CA LEU A 163 -16.30 30.99 22.68
C LEU A 163 -16.58 31.17 24.19
N ASP A 164 -15.83 30.49 25.05
CA ASP A 164 -15.98 30.63 26.50
C ASP A 164 -15.51 32.00 26.97
N ILE A 165 -14.44 32.55 26.42
CA ILE A 165 -13.97 33.91 26.71
C ILE A 165 -14.98 34.95 26.26
N GLU A 166 -15.54 34.84 25.06
CA GLU A 166 -16.55 35.77 24.54
C GLU A 166 -17.84 35.77 25.43
N LYS A 167 -18.26 34.58 25.88
CA LYS A 167 -19.41 34.44 26.78
C LYS A 167 -19.16 35.14 28.12
N LYS A 168 -18.03 34.88 28.76
CA LYS A 168 -17.64 35.54 30.02
C LYS A 168 -17.48 37.03 29.86
N TYR A 169 -16.93 37.52 28.75
CA TYR A 169 -16.82 38.95 28.47
C TYR A 169 -18.20 39.59 28.29
N GLY A 170 -19.13 38.91 27.64
CA GLY A 170 -20.52 39.36 27.52
C GLY A 170 -21.24 39.48 28.88
N GLU A 171 -21.04 38.52 29.78
CA GLU A 171 -21.56 38.55 31.14
C GLU A 171 -20.98 39.70 31.98
N LEU A 172 -19.67 39.91 31.92
CA LEU A 172 -18.99 41.03 32.57
C LEU A 172 -19.49 42.40 32.07
N LYS A 173 -19.75 42.52 30.79
CA LYS A 173 -20.28 43.74 30.17
C LYS A 173 -21.70 44.03 30.67
N LYS A 174 -22.57 43.02 30.82
CA LYS A 174 -23.91 43.16 31.39
C LYS A 174 -23.86 43.61 32.85
N LEU A 175 -23.02 42.94 33.65
CA LEU A 175 -22.80 43.34 35.06
C LEU A 175 -22.32 44.78 35.21
N LYS A 176 -21.40 45.21 34.35
CA LYS A 176 -20.94 46.63 34.38
C LYS A 176 -22.05 47.61 34.06
N ILE A 177 -22.93 47.30 33.13
CA ILE A 177 -24.09 48.14 32.77
C ILE A 177 -25.09 48.19 33.95
N GLU A 178 -25.38 47.08 34.62
CA GLU A 178 -26.25 47.05 35.78
C GLU A 178 -25.72 47.85 36.97
N LEU A 179 -24.42 47.72 37.26
CA LEU A 179 -23.76 48.48 38.31
C LEU A 179 -23.76 50.00 38.03
N THR A 180 -23.62 50.37 36.74
CA THR A 180 -23.67 51.78 36.34
C THR A 180 -25.09 52.35 36.53
N LYS A 181 -26.12 51.56 36.19
CA LYS A 181 -27.53 51.97 36.43
C LYS A 181 -27.85 52.13 37.92
N LYS A 182 -27.32 51.27 38.80
CA LYS A 182 -27.51 51.38 40.24
C LYS A 182 -26.77 52.53 40.93
N LYS A 183 -25.76 53.14 40.30
CA LYS A 183 -25.00 54.28 40.74
C LYS A 183 -25.68 55.65 40.40
N ILE A 184 -26.71 55.62 39.57
CA ILE A 184 -27.45 56.80 39.11
C ILE A 184 -28.72 57.01 39.92
N ILE A 185 -29.00 56.13 40.88
CA ILE A 185 -30.02 56.29 41.91
C ILE A 185 -29.34 56.65 43.24
#